data_22151ce613f4352ad1c8633589964c77
#
_entry.id   22151ce613f4352ad1c8633589964c77
#
_cell.length_a   1.000
_cell.length_b   1.000
_cell.length_c   1.000
_cell.angle_alpha   90.00
_cell.angle_beta   90.00
_cell.angle_gamma   90.00
#
_symmetry.space_group_name_H-M   'P 1'
#
loop_
_entity.id
_entity.type
_entity.pdbx_description
1 polymer ?
#
loop_
_entity_poly.entity_id
_entity_poly.type
_entity_poly.pdbx_seq_one_letter_code
_entity_poly.pdbx_strand_id
1 'polypeptide(L)'
;MKKVISLILCVLMLGSCFAFADTIEGSRTVIGADLDADEVASVYKEFGISQGDVKELTVTNAEEREYLKGLVDESLIGTKSISCVYIEALGEGEGLDVTVKNITWCTPDMYMNAMVTAGITDANVKIVAPFNVSGTAALTGIYKAYEDITGK
;
A
#
# COMPACT_ATOMS: atom_id res chain seq x y z
N MET A 1 -3.13 -37.23 41.33
CA MET A 1 -4.11 -36.22 40.81
C MET A 1 -3.53 -34.83 40.78
N LYS A 2 -2.90 -34.30 41.82
CA LYS A 2 -2.33 -32.91 41.80
C LYS A 2 -1.21 -32.69 40.77
N LYS A 3 -0.42 -33.70 40.46
CA LYS A 3 0.68 -33.59 39.42
C LYS A 3 0.13 -33.58 37.99
N VAL A 4 -0.97 -34.23 37.73
CA VAL A 4 -1.60 -34.30 36.41
C VAL A 4 -2.34 -32.99 36.12
N ILE A 5 -2.96 -32.36 37.11
CA ILE A 5 -3.64 -31.04 36.98
C ILE A 5 -2.62 -29.96 36.70
N SER A 6 -1.41 -30.00 37.30
CA SER A 6 -0.33 -29.06 37.04
C SER A 6 0.20 -29.17 35.61
N LEU A 7 0.30 -30.37 35.06
CA LEU A 7 0.73 -30.61 33.70
C LEU A 7 -0.27 -30.10 32.64
N ILE A 8 -1.57 -30.29 32.91
CA ILE A 8 -2.66 -29.81 32.05
C ILE A 8 -2.71 -28.28 32.05
N LEU A 9 -2.48 -27.65 33.21
CA LEU A 9 -2.44 -26.20 33.30
C LEU A 9 -1.25 -25.58 32.54
N CYS A 10 -0.07 -26.25 32.56
CA CYS A 10 1.08 -25.83 31.76
C CYS A 10 0.86 -25.98 30.25
N VAL A 11 0.16 -27.02 29.80
CA VAL A 11 -0.16 -27.22 28.38
C VAL A 11 -1.18 -26.19 27.89
N LEU A 12 -2.12 -25.75 28.74
CA LEU A 12 -3.08 -24.69 28.44
C LEU A 12 -2.42 -23.30 28.36
N MET A 13 -1.30 -23.06 29.08
CA MET A 13 -0.55 -21.80 29.00
C MET A 13 0.37 -21.71 27.79
N LEU A 14 0.73 -22.82 27.15
CA LEU A 14 1.55 -22.85 25.94
C LEU A 14 0.78 -22.67 24.64
N GLY A 15 -0.57 -22.65 24.71
CA GLY A 15 -1.46 -22.49 23.57
C GLY A 15 -1.80 -21.04 23.19
N SER A 16 -1.31 -20.04 23.92
CA SER A 16 -1.72 -18.64 23.75
C SER A 16 -0.62 -17.71 23.21
N CYS A 17 0.39 -18.24 22.54
CA CYS A 17 1.38 -17.43 21.83
C CYS A 17 1.38 -17.67 20.32
N PHE A 18 0.22 -17.84 19.72
CA PHE A 18 0.06 -17.44 18.32
C PHE A 18 -0.60 -16.07 18.33
N ALA A 19 0.17 -15.04 18.64
CA ALA A 19 -0.07 -13.73 18.09
C ALA A 19 0.13 -13.91 16.58
N PHE A 20 -0.93 -14.28 15.88
CA PHE A 20 -0.98 -14.03 14.45
C PHE A 20 -0.72 -12.53 14.31
N ALA A 21 0.36 -12.20 13.67
CA ALA A 21 0.58 -10.87 13.19
C ALA A 21 -0.57 -10.54 12.23
N ASP A 22 -1.59 -9.93 12.73
CA ASP A 22 -2.79 -9.43 12.03
C ASP A 22 -2.44 -8.17 11.20
N THR A 23 -1.15 -8.03 10.86
CA THR A 23 -0.56 -6.84 10.28
C THR A 23 -0.65 -6.77 8.75
N ILE A 24 -1.24 -7.76 8.10
CA ILE A 24 -1.34 -7.80 6.64
C ILE A 24 -2.74 -7.40 6.15
N GLU A 25 -3.75 -7.43 7.00
CA GLU A 25 -5.16 -7.27 6.59
C GLU A 25 -5.50 -5.89 6.01
N GLY A 26 -4.73 -4.86 6.32
CA GLY A 26 -4.86 -3.51 5.73
C GLY A 26 -3.82 -3.16 4.66
N SER A 27 -2.81 -4.02 4.44
CA SER A 27 -1.72 -3.71 3.50
C SER A 27 -2.12 -4.01 2.06
N ARG A 28 -1.69 -3.15 1.12
CA ARG A 28 -2.00 -3.27 -0.31
C ARG A 28 -0.81 -2.83 -1.16
N THR A 29 -0.67 -3.46 -2.32
CA THR A 29 0.08 -2.89 -3.43
C THR A 29 -0.88 -2.45 -4.51
N VAL A 30 -0.57 -1.32 -5.17
CA VAL A 30 -1.29 -0.86 -6.35
C VAL A 30 -0.28 -0.59 -7.45
N ILE A 31 -0.42 -1.29 -8.54
CA ILE A 31 0.54 -1.31 -9.65
C ILE A 31 -0.07 -0.58 -10.85
N GLY A 32 0.71 0.29 -11.48
CA GLY A 32 0.31 0.92 -12.74
C GLY A 32 0.11 -0.14 -13.84
N ALA A 33 -0.99 -0.05 -14.58
CA ALA A 33 -1.41 -1.07 -15.54
C ALA A 33 -0.51 -1.20 -16.76
N ASP A 34 0.31 -0.19 -17.04
CA ASP A 34 1.14 -0.12 -18.26
C ASP A 34 2.61 -0.55 -18.04
N LEU A 35 2.93 -1.12 -16.88
CA LEU A 35 4.23 -1.72 -16.62
C LEU A 35 4.35 -3.09 -17.27
N ASP A 36 5.54 -3.39 -17.81
CA ASP A 36 5.88 -4.76 -18.18
C ASP A 36 6.35 -5.60 -16.97
N ALA A 37 6.59 -6.88 -17.20
CA ALA A 37 6.94 -7.83 -16.12
C ALA A 37 8.27 -7.48 -15.42
N ASP A 38 9.27 -6.99 -16.16
CA ASP A 38 10.58 -6.62 -15.60
C ASP A 38 10.46 -5.33 -14.77
N GLU A 39 9.67 -4.38 -15.23
CA GLU A 39 9.35 -3.14 -14.50
C GLU A 39 8.60 -3.44 -13.21
N VAL A 40 7.60 -4.32 -13.24
CA VAL A 40 6.88 -4.79 -12.04
C VAL A 40 7.85 -5.43 -11.06
N ALA A 41 8.73 -6.34 -11.51
CA ALA A 41 9.72 -6.98 -10.65
C ALA A 41 10.66 -5.97 -10.00
N SER A 42 11.08 -4.93 -10.75
CA SER A 42 11.89 -3.83 -10.24
C SER A 42 11.17 -3.04 -9.14
N VAL A 43 9.88 -2.75 -9.32
CA VAL A 43 9.06 -2.05 -8.33
C VAL A 43 8.93 -2.87 -7.03
N TYR A 44 8.65 -4.16 -7.13
CA TYR A 44 8.55 -5.03 -5.94
C TYR A 44 9.87 -5.15 -5.18
N LYS A 45 11.00 -5.14 -5.89
CA LYS A 45 12.33 -5.09 -5.26
C LYS A 45 12.50 -3.83 -4.41
N GLU A 46 12.04 -2.68 -4.90
CA GLU A 46 12.08 -1.42 -4.15
C GLU A 46 11.08 -1.39 -2.98
N PHE A 47 9.94 -2.04 -3.13
CA PHE A 47 8.99 -2.23 -2.02
C PHE A 47 9.59 -3.09 -0.90
N GLY A 48 10.50 -4.00 -1.22
CA GLY A 48 11.13 -4.92 -0.26
C GLY A 48 10.22 -6.09 0.14
N ILE A 49 9.26 -6.42 -0.70
CA ILE A 49 8.34 -7.56 -0.56
C ILE A 49 8.28 -8.35 -1.86
N SER A 50 7.72 -9.55 -1.82
CA SER A 50 7.47 -10.36 -3.00
C SER A 50 6.06 -10.14 -3.54
N GLN A 51 5.89 -10.23 -4.85
CA GLN A 51 4.57 -10.22 -5.46
C GLN A 51 3.73 -11.37 -4.91
N GLY A 52 2.53 -11.07 -4.42
CA GLY A 52 1.64 -12.03 -3.77
C GLY A 52 1.70 -12.03 -2.23
N ASP A 53 2.66 -11.33 -1.60
CA ASP A 53 2.73 -11.21 -0.14
C ASP A 53 1.53 -10.43 0.43
N VAL A 54 1.03 -9.46 -0.33
CA VAL A 54 -0.15 -8.67 -0.01
C VAL A 54 -1.10 -8.62 -1.21
N LYS A 55 -2.34 -8.22 -0.99
CA LYS A 55 -3.31 -8.05 -2.08
C LYS A 55 -2.84 -6.97 -3.05
N GLU A 56 -2.73 -7.34 -4.32
CA GLU A 56 -2.38 -6.43 -5.41
C GLU A 56 -3.65 -5.88 -6.08
N LEU A 57 -3.64 -4.58 -6.31
CA LEU A 57 -4.61 -3.88 -7.14
C LEU A 57 -3.87 -3.28 -8.34
N THR A 58 -4.62 -2.91 -9.36
CA THR A 58 -4.08 -2.27 -10.56
C THR A 58 -4.80 -0.96 -10.81
N VAL A 59 -4.07 0.07 -11.25
CA VAL A 59 -4.60 1.35 -11.70
C VAL A 59 -4.37 1.52 -13.19
N THR A 60 -5.42 1.80 -13.92
CA THR A 60 -5.39 2.15 -15.33
C THR A 60 -5.33 3.67 -15.54
N ASN A 61 -4.84 4.11 -16.69
CA ASN A 61 -4.85 5.53 -17.06
C ASN A 61 -6.28 6.12 -17.16
N ALA A 62 -7.26 5.29 -17.51
CA ALA A 62 -8.67 5.70 -17.51
C ALA A 62 -9.17 6.02 -16.08
N GLU A 63 -8.80 5.19 -15.10
CA GLU A 63 -9.12 5.43 -13.69
C GLU A 63 -8.42 6.69 -13.16
N GLU A 64 -7.14 6.93 -13.51
CA GLU A 64 -6.48 8.19 -13.15
C GLU A 64 -7.27 9.41 -13.61
N ARG A 65 -7.75 9.39 -14.85
CA ARG A 65 -8.56 10.49 -15.40
C ARG A 65 -9.89 10.66 -14.69
N GLU A 66 -10.52 9.57 -14.28
CA GLU A 66 -11.80 9.60 -13.56
C GLU A 66 -11.62 10.19 -12.15
N TYR A 67 -10.64 9.69 -11.39
CA TYR A 67 -10.39 10.14 -10.02
C TYR A 67 -9.84 11.56 -9.92
N LEU A 68 -8.98 11.95 -10.87
CA LEU A 68 -8.25 13.21 -10.83
C LEU A 68 -8.83 14.31 -11.72
N LYS A 69 -9.98 14.07 -12.36
CA LYS A 69 -10.66 15.02 -13.24
C LYS A 69 -10.95 16.34 -12.52
N GLY A 70 -10.42 17.43 -13.05
CA GLY A 70 -10.58 18.76 -12.48
C GLY A 70 -9.72 19.05 -11.25
N LEU A 71 -8.96 18.08 -10.76
CA LEU A 71 -8.01 18.22 -9.64
C LEU A 71 -6.56 18.36 -10.13
N VAL A 72 -6.23 17.70 -11.22
CA VAL A 72 -4.89 17.64 -11.81
C VAL A 72 -4.98 17.92 -13.29
N ASP A 73 -4.00 18.67 -13.84
CA ASP A 73 -3.91 18.94 -15.27
C ASP A 73 -3.71 17.62 -16.03
N GLU A 74 -4.45 17.45 -17.14
CA GLU A 74 -4.38 16.21 -17.94
C GLU A 74 -2.99 15.92 -18.51
N SER A 75 -2.19 16.96 -18.75
CA SER A 75 -0.80 16.80 -19.20
C SER A 75 0.09 16.11 -18.17
N LEU A 76 -0.23 16.23 -16.88
CA LEU A 76 0.46 15.57 -15.78
C LEU A 76 0.02 14.12 -15.61
N ILE A 77 -1.22 13.80 -15.92
CA ILE A 77 -1.75 12.43 -15.93
C ILE A 77 -1.10 11.61 -17.05
N GLY A 78 -0.90 12.22 -18.21
CA GLY A 78 -0.27 11.57 -19.36
C GLY A 78 -1.16 10.49 -19.98
N THR A 79 -0.54 9.50 -20.64
CA THR A 79 -1.23 8.46 -21.42
C THR A 79 -1.01 7.05 -20.89
N LYS A 80 -0.14 6.88 -19.89
CA LYS A 80 0.21 5.60 -19.28
C LYS A 80 0.14 5.67 -17.77
N SER A 81 -0.27 4.57 -17.16
CA SER A 81 -0.29 4.36 -15.71
C SER A 81 0.95 3.59 -15.28
N ILE A 82 1.92 4.26 -14.66
CA ILE A 82 3.25 3.72 -14.37
C ILE A 82 3.60 3.71 -12.88
N SER A 83 3.32 4.81 -12.15
CA SER A 83 3.68 4.85 -10.73
C SER A 83 2.88 3.87 -9.89
N CYS A 84 3.54 3.32 -8.88
CA CYS A 84 3.02 2.28 -8.01
C CYS A 84 3.10 2.69 -6.54
N VAL A 85 2.25 2.12 -5.70
CA VAL A 85 2.26 2.35 -4.26
C VAL A 85 2.20 1.04 -3.49
N TYR A 86 3.00 0.93 -2.45
CA TYR A 86 2.86 -0.06 -1.40
C TYR A 86 2.45 0.63 -0.10
N ILE A 87 1.32 0.23 0.45
CA ILE A 87 0.79 0.69 1.73
C ILE A 87 0.93 -0.47 2.71
N GLU A 88 1.84 -0.32 3.66
CA GLU A 88 2.01 -1.23 4.79
C GLU A 88 1.23 -0.68 5.98
N ALA A 89 0.13 -1.34 6.32
CA ALA A 89 -0.66 -0.94 7.48
C ALA A 89 0.12 -1.19 8.79
N LEU A 90 0.11 -0.21 9.67
CA LEU A 90 0.76 -0.25 10.98
C LEU A 90 -0.28 -0.27 12.11
N GLY A 91 0.19 -0.50 13.33
CA GLY A 91 -0.63 -0.41 14.53
C GLY A 91 -1.05 1.03 14.85
N GLU A 92 -2.15 1.18 15.59
CA GLU A 92 -2.68 2.48 16.01
C GLU A 92 -1.62 3.32 16.74
N GLY A 93 -1.43 4.55 16.30
CA GLY A 93 -0.49 5.51 16.90
C GLY A 93 0.94 5.41 16.40
N GLU A 94 1.26 4.52 15.46
CA GLU A 94 2.60 4.40 14.88
C GLU A 94 2.92 5.50 13.87
N GLY A 95 1.89 6.15 13.32
CA GLY A 95 2.03 7.30 12.44
C GLY A 95 2.18 6.94 10.96
N LEU A 96 2.33 7.97 10.15
CA LEU A 96 2.39 7.88 8.70
C LEU A 96 3.76 8.32 8.19
N ASP A 97 4.43 7.44 7.47
CA ASP A 97 5.66 7.73 6.74
C ASP A 97 5.48 7.50 5.25
N VAL A 98 5.98 8.43 4.42
CA VAL A 98 5.86 8.37 2.96
C VAL A 98 7.22 8.56 2.31
N THR A 99 7.65 7.59 1.54
CA THR A 99 8.86 7.66 0.72
C THR A 99 8.53 7.59 -0.76
N VAL A 100 9.27 8.33 -1.59
CA VAL A 100 9.07 8.38 -3.04
C VAL A 100 10.35 8.09 -3.80
N LYS A 101 10.24 7.41 -4.94
CA LYS A 101 11.35 7.13 -5.87
C LYS A 101 10.89 7.28 -7.32
N ASN A 102 11.66 8.05 -8.09
CA ASN A 102 11.39 8.34 -9.51
C ASN A 102 10.04 9.07 -9.76
N ILE A 103 9.65 9.94 -8.84
CA ILE A 103 8.46 10.78 -8.96
C ILE A 103 8.89 12.24 -9.12
N THR A 104 8.37 12.91 -10.13
CA THR A 104 8.84 14.25 -10.52
C THR A 104 7.88 15.38 -10.20
N TRP A 105 6.59 15.10 -10.02
CA TRP A 105 5.58 16.13 -9.76
C TRP A 105 4.86 15.97 -8.42
N CYS A 106 4.26 14.81 -8.13
CA CYS A 106 3.67 14.55 -6.82
C CYS A 106 4.73 14.59 -5.73
N THR A 107 4.45 15.29 -4.64
CA THR A 107 5.33 15.39 -3.47
C THR A 107 4.93 14.40 -2.39
N PRO A 108 5.83 14.03 -1.46
CA PRO A 108 5.48 13.23 -0.28
C PRO A 108 4.28 13.81 0.48
N ASP A 109 4.19 15.13 0.62
CA ASP A 109 3.08 15.81 1.31
C ASP A 109 1.74 15.64 0.57
N MET A 110 1.74 15.60 -0.76
CA MET A 110 0.53 15.33 -1.55
C MET A 110 0.00 13.93 -1.27
N TYR A 111 0.89 12.93 -1.24
CA TYR A 111 0.51 11.55 -0.90
C TYR A 111 0.05 11.43 0.56
N MET A 112 0.75 12.08 1.48
CA MET A 112 0.39 12.11 2.90
C MET A 112 -1.00 12.72 3.11
N ASN A 113 -1.30 13.84 2.45
CA ASN A 113 -2.62 14.47 2.50
C ASN A 113 -3.72 13.55 1.93
N ALA A 114 -3.45 12.85 0.84
CA ALA A 114 -4.37 11.87 0.27
C ALA A 114 -4.65 10.72 1.26
N MET A 115 -3.61 10.19 1.91
CA MET A 115 -3.73 9.15 2.93
C MET A 115 -4.58 9.59 4.11
N VAL A 116 -4.29 10.77 4.68
CA VAL A 116 -5.04 11.33 5.82
C VAL A 116 -6.49 11.60 5.43
N THR A 117 -6.74 12.14 4.24
CA THR A 117 -8.10 12.36 3.72
C THR A 117 -8.87 11.06 3.56
N ALA A 118 -8.18 9.98 3.17
CA ALA A 118 -8.74 8.63 3.11
C ALA A 118 -8.90 7.96 4.50
N GLY A 119 -8.49 8.62 5.58
CA GLY A 119 -8.57 8.08 6.95
C GLY A 119 -7.46 7.09 7.30
N ILE A 120 -6.38 7.06 6.52
CA ILE A 120 -5.20 6.22 6.77
C ILE A 120 -4.18 7.07 7.52
N THR A 121 -3.97 6.79 8.79
CA THR A 121 -3.12 7.57 9.70
C THR A 121 -1.91 6.81 10.22
N ASP A 122 -1.91 5.50 10.07
CA ASP A 122 -0.87 4.61 10.58
C ASP A 122 -0.43 3.65 9.48
N ALA A 123 0.58 4.05 8.70
CA ALA A 123 1.10 3.26 7.59
C ALA A 123 2.52 3.69 7.20
N ASN A 124 3.30 2.74 6.70
CA ASN A 124 4.47 3.03 5.86
C ASN A 124 4.04 2.97 4.39
N VAL A 125 4.34 4.03 3.65
CA VAL A 125 3.95 4.14 2.25
C VAL A 125 5.18 4.33 1.37
N LYS A 126 5.33 3.46 0.39
CA LYS A 126 6.38 3.55 -0.62
C LYS A 126 5.77 3.82 -1.98
N ILE A 127 6.12 4.95 -2.57
CA ILE A 127 5.73 5.34 -3.92
C ILE A 127 6.92 5.13 -4.84
N VAL A 128 6.77 4.29 -5.85
CA VAL A 128 7.88 3.88 -6.72
C VAL A 128 7.43 3.86 -8.17
N ALA A 129 8.32 4.30 -9.05
CA ALA A 129 8.23 4.04 -10.49
C ALA A 129 9.56 3.50 -11.01
N PRO A 130 9.58 2.69 -12.09
CA PRO A 130 10.83 2.17 -12.65
C PRO A 130 11.69 3.25 -13.31
N PHE A 131 11.09 4.37 -13.72
CA PHE A 131 11.71 5.56 -14.28
C PHE A 131 10.91 6.82 -13.89
N ASN A 132 11.43 8.00 -14.19
CA ASN A 132 10.83 9.26 -13.79
C ASN A 132 9.45 9.48 -14.43
N VAL A 133 8.43 9.67 -13.58
CA VAL A 133 7.05 9.96 -13.97
C VAL A 133 6.42 10.97 -13.01
N SER A 134 5.25 11.52 -13.34
CA SER A 134 4.55 12.51 -12.51
C SER A 134 4.10 11.98 -11.14
N GLY A 135 3.67 10.71 -11.08
CA GLY A 135 3.21 10.06 -9.85
C GLY A 135 1.69 10.00 -9.67
N THR A 136 0.93 10.37 -10.69
CA THR A 136 -0.55 10.44 -10.61
C THR A 136 -1.20 9.05 -10.49
N ALA A 137 -0.61 8.01 -11.08
CA ALA A 137 -1.12 6.64 -10.93
C ALA A 137 -1.05 6.17 -9.46
N ALA A 138 0.06 6.43 -8.77
CA ALA A 138 0.18 6.11 -7.35
C ALA A 138 -0.81 6.93 -6.49
N LEU A 139 -1.04 8.20 -6.81
CA LEU A 139 -2.02 9.03 -6.12
C LEU A 139 -3.44 8.44 -6.25
N THR A 140 -3.84 8.04 -7.46
CA THR A 140 -5.09 7.31 -7.71
C THR A 140 -5.10 5.98 -6.98
N GLY A 141 -3.97 5.29 -6.94
CA GLY A 141 -3.80 4.02 -6.24
C GLY A 141 -4.09 4.09 -4.75
N ILE A 142 -3.77 5.20 -4.09
CA ILE A 142 -4.12 5.44 -2.68
C ILE A 142 -5.64 5.43 -2.49
N TYR A 143 -6.38 6.15 -3.31
CA TYR A 143 -7.84 6.17 -3.22
C TYR A 143 -8.44 4.80 -3.50
N LYS A 144 -7.93 4.10 -4.50
CA LYS A 144 -8.38 2.74 -4.84
C LYS A 144 -8.09 1.73 -3.72
N ALA A 145 -6.93 1.81 -3.09
CA ALA A 145 -6.60 0.99 -1.92
C ALA A 145 -7.54 1.27 -0.75
N TYR A 146 -7.85 2.54 -0.50
CA TYR A 146 -8.82 2.92 0.54
C TYR A 146 -10.20 2.32 0.28
N GLU A 147 -10.73 2.43 -0.94
CA GLU A 147 -12.01 1.83 -1.30
C GLU A 147 -12.01 0.32 -1.11
N ASP A 148 -10.93 -0.36 -1.48
CA ASP A 148 -10.79 -1.81 -1.31
C ASP A 148 -10.71 -2.22 0.17
N ILE A 149 -10.02 -1.46 1.01
CA ILE A 149 -9.89 -1.73 2.45
C ILE A 149 -11.19 -1.47 3.20
N THR A 150 -11.89 -0.39 2.86
CA THR A 150 -13.08 0.06 3.61
C THR A 150 -14.40 -0.42 3.02
N GLY A 151 -14.41 -0.88 1.77
CA GLY A 151 -15.61 -1.27 1.03
C GLY A 151 -16.51 -0.09 0.66
N LYS A 152 -15.96 1.12 0.60
CA LYS A 152 -16.72 2.36 0.32
C LYS A 152 -16.43 2.89 -1.06
#